data_8dde3a17ea16f963fd9bdf5190be9b90
#
_entry.id   8dde3a17ea16f963fd9bdf5190be9b90
#
_cell.length_a   1.000
_cell.length_b   1.000
_cell.length_c   1.000
_cell.angle_alpha   90.00
_cell.angle_beta   90.00
_cell.angle_gamma   90.00
#
_symmetry.space_group_name_H-M   'P 1'
#
loop_
_entity.id
_entity.type
_entity.pdbx_description
1 polymer ?
#
loop_
_entity_poly.entity_id
_entity_poly.type
_entity_poly.pdbx_seq_one_letter_code
_entity_poly.pdbx_strand_id
1 'polypeptide(L)'
;KRLLRSWIEQPLVDAEAINRRLSAVQALYTANMARADLKEALSHVFDIERLTTRILYGSATPREVKALGDTCAMLPEVRSQAAACGAPLLKDLADQIDPLEDILNKITTALVDDPPATLKDGGAIRAGYNSEVDELRDIMHGGKGYLSNLEAKYREETGIPKLKIGFNKVFGYYIEVSRSYTDSVPDTFTRKQTLTTGE
;
A
#
# COMPACT_ATOMS: atom_id res chain seq x y z
N LYS A 1 -26.20 2.02 -4.14
CA LYS A 1 -27.04 2.96 -4.91
C LYS A 1 -27.14 2.58 -6.40
N ARG A 2 -26.02 2.18 -7.09
CA ARG A 2 -26.03 1.81 -8.53
C ARG A 2 -26.96 0.62 -8.81
N LEU A 3 -26.79 -0.49 -8.08
CA LEU A 3 -27.61 -1.69 -8.27
C LEU A 3 -29.11 -1.42 -8.04
N LEU A 4 -29.46 -0.67 -6.99
CA LEU A 4 -30.87 -0.32 -6.73
C LEU A 4 -31.45 0.51 -7.88
N ARG A 5 -30.68 1.46 -8.41
CA ARG A 5 -31.09 2.25 -9.57
C ARG A 5 -31.33 1.35 -10.80
N SER A 6 -30.40 0.46 -11.09
CA SER A 6 -30.54 -0.50 -12.19
C SER A 6 -31.80 -1.39 -12.03
N TRP A 7 -32.13 -1.81 -10.82
CA TRP A 7 -33.33 -2.60 -10.56
C TRP A 7 -34.62 -1.81 -10.74
N ILE A 8 -34.60 -0.51 -10.49
CA ILE A 8 -35.76 0.38 -10.73
C ILE A 8 -35.93 0.65 -12.22
N GLU A 9 -34.82 0.89 -12.93
CA GLU A 9 -34.82 1.16 -14.37
C GLU A 9 -35.13 -0.09 -15.21
N GLN A 10 -34.74 -1.27 -14.70
CA GLN A 10 -34.97 -2.57 -15.34
C GLN A 10 -35.61 -3.55 -14.36
N PRO A 11 -36.93 -3.40 -14.08
CA PRO A 11 -37.62 -4.25 -13.12
C PRO A 11 -37.76 -5.68 -13.63
N LEU A 12 -37.82 -6.63 -12.68
CA LEU A 12 -38.18 -8.00 -13.00
C LEU A 12 -39.63 -8.08 -13.44
N VAL A 13 -39.92 -8.98 -14.38
CA VAL A 13 -41.29 -9.27 -14.86
C VAL A 13 -41.80 -10.63 -14.36
N ASP A 14 -40.90 -11.49 -13.89
CA ASP A 14 -41.26 -12.79 -13.32
C ASP A 14 -41.74 -12.67 -11.88
N ALA A 15 -42.95 -13.14 -11.61
CA ALA A 15 -43.60 -13.03 -10.29
C ALA A 15 -42.86 -13.83 -9.20
N GLU A 16 -42.28 -14.98 -9.54
CA GLU A 16 -41.54 -15.81 -8.57
C GLU A 16 -40.25 -15.10 -8.13
N ALA A 17 -39.51 -14.59 -9.08
CA ALA A 17 -38.28 -13.82 -8.80
C ALA A 17 -38.54 -12.53 -8.01
N ILE A 18 -39.68 -11.85 -8.30
CA ILE A 18 -40.13 -10.69 -7.52
C ILE A 18 -40.44 -11.08 -6.08
N ASN A 19 -41.25 -12.11 -5.89
CA ASN A 19 -41.66 -12.59 -4.56
C ASN A 19 -40.46 -13.08 -3.74
N ARG A 20 -39.47 -13.71 -4.38
CA ARG A 20 -38.23 -14.12 -3.74
C ARG A 20 -37.43 -12.91 -3.18
N ARG A 21 -37.37 -11.79 -3.93
CA ARG A 21 -36.76 -10.54 -3.44
C ARG A 21 -37.57 -9.91 -2.32
N LEU A 22 -38.88 -9.87 -2.46
CA LEU A 22 -39.77 -9.31 -1.44
C LEU A 22 -39.71 -10.08 -0.13
N SER A 23 -39.65 -11.43 -0.19
CA SER A 23 -39.46 -12.26 1.01
C SER A 23 -38.15 -11.97 1.74
N ALA A 24 -37.07 -11.71 1.03
CA ALA A 24 -35.80 -11.30 1.64
C ALA A 24 -35.90 -9.92 2.31
N VAL A 25 -36.58 -8.96 1.66
CA VAL A 25 -36.85 -7.64 2.24
C VAL A 25 -37.72 -7.76 3.48
N GLN A 26 -38.77 -8.59 3.44
CA GLN A 26 -39.65 -8.85 4.58
C GLN A 26 -38.89 -9.44 5.77
N ALA A 27 -38.00 -10.41 5.52
CA ALA A 27 -37.18 -11.01 6.58
C ALA A 27 -36.29 -9.95 7.26
N LEU A 28 -35.62 -9.11 6.49
CA LEU A 28 -34.79 -8.00 7.01
C LEU A 28 -35.64 -6.91 7.69
N TYR A 29 -36.85 -6.66 7.21
CA TYR A 29 -37.77 -5.70 7.82
C TYR A 29 -38.23 -6.13 9.22
N THR A 30 -38.55 -7.41 9.40
CA THR A 30 -39.01 -7.97 10.67
C THR A 30 -37.87 -8.25 11.64
N ALA A 31 -36.68 -8.62 11.16
CA ALA A 31 -35.49 -8.95 11.98
C ALA A 31 -34.59 -7.71 12.19
N ASN A 32 -35.00 -6.80 13.07
CA ASN A 32 -34.30 -5.53 13.30
C ASN A 32 -32.83 -5.70 13.70
N MET A 33 -32.51 -6.66 14.58
CA MET A 33 -31.14 -6.90 15.04
C MET A 33 -30.30 -7.46 13.90
N ALA A 34 -30.71 -8.53 13.24
CA ALA A 34 -29.99 -9.13 12.13
C ALA A 34 -29.75 -8.12 10.97
N ARG A 35 -30.74 -7.25 10.73
CA ARG A 35 -30.58 -6.15 9.78
C ARG A 35 -29.52 -5.13 10.23
N ALA A 36 -29.47 -4.80 11.52
CA ALA A 36 -28.49 -3.87 12.06
C ALA A 36 -27.07 -4.45 11.96
N ASP A 37 -26.88 -5.71 12.34
CA ASP A 37 -25.62 -6.43 12.30
C ASP A 37 -25.11 -6.56 10.85
N LEU A 38 -25.97 -6.96 9.93
CA LEU A 38 -25.63 -7.03 8.51
C LEU A 38 -25.26 -5.65 7.92
N LYS A 39 -25.99 -4.60 8.32
CA LYS A 39 -25.70 -3.23 7.89
C LYS A 39 -24.36 -2.75 8.42
N GLU A 40 -24.02 -3.08 9.65
CA GLU A 40 -22.74 -2.76 10.27
C GLU A 40 -21.61 -3.48 9.52
N ALA A 41 -21.70 -4.78 9.32
CA ALA A 41 -20.72 -5.55 8.54
C ALA A 41 -20.51 -4.96 7.13
N LEU A 42 -21.61 -4.60 6.44
CA LEU A 42 -21.55 -3.99 5.11
C LEU A 42 -20.97 -2.55 5.12
N SER A 43 -20.98 -1.86 6.25
CA SER A 43 -20.41 -0.50 6.35
C SER A 43 -18.89 -0.47 6.15
N HIS A 44 -18.23 -1.58 6.44
CA HIS A 44 -16.79 -1.78 6.27
C HIS A 44 -16.39 -2.32 4.89
N VAL A 45 -17.37 -2.62 4.03
CA VAL A 45 -17.14 -3.10 2.67
C VAL A 45 -17.08 -1.93 1.70
N PHE A 46 -15.91 -1.74 1.11
CA PHE A 46 -15.70 -0.71 0.08
C PHE A 46 -16.26 -1.14 -1.28
N ASP A 47 -16.24 -0.23 -2.24
CA ASP A 47 -16.68 -0.48 -3.61
C ASP A 47 -15.65 -1.36 -4.36
N ILE A 48 -15.79 -2.69 -4.23
CA ILE A 48 -14.89 -3.69 -4.80
C ILE A 48 -14.75 -3.50 -6.31
N GLU A 49 -15.86 -3.26 -7.00
CA GLU A 49 -15.89 -3.10 -8.45
C GLU A 49 -15.02 -1.93 -8.91
N ARG A 50 -15.11 -0.80 -8.21
CA ARG A 50 -14.28 0.36 -8.47
C ARG A 50 -12.80 0.11 -8.13
N LEU A 51 -12.53 -0.52 -6.99
CA LEU A 51 -11.16 -0.83 -6.56
C LEU A 51 -10.48 -1.77 -7.54
N THR A 52 -11.16 -2.85 -7.93
CA THR A 52 -10.66 -3.81 -8.92
C THR A 52 -10.38 -3.15 -10.27
N THR A 53 -11.29 -2.30 -10.74
CA THR A 53 -11.09 -1.55 -11.98
C THR A 53 -9.82 -0.68 -11.92
N ARG A 54 -9.60 0.04 -10.82
CA ARG A 54 -8.40 0.87 -10.64
C ARG A 54 -7.12 0.05 -10.57
N ILE A 55 -7.18 -1.13 -9.95
CA ILE A 55 -6.04 -2.05 -9.90
C ILE A 55 -5.69 -2.56 -11.30
N LEU A 56 -6.69 -3.01 -12.07
CA LEU A 56 -6.49 -3.50 -13.44
C LEU A 56 -5.88 -2.43 -14.36
N TYR A 57 -6.27 -1.17 -14.20
CA TYR A 57 -5.70 -0.05 -14.95
C TYR A 57 -4.37 0.49 -14.39
N GLY A 58 -3.81 -0.12 -13.34
CA GLY A 58 -2.56 0.32 -12.73
C GLY A 58 -2.64 1.72 -12.08
N SER A 59 -3.85 2.23 -11.81
CA SER A 59 -4.10 3.56 -11.25
C SER A 59 -4.45 3.53 -9.76
N ALA A 60 -4.47 2.36 -9.13
CA ALA A 60 -4.76 2.21 -7.72
C ALA A 60 -3.60 2.72 -6.86
N THR A 61 -3.96 3.41 -5.79
CA THR A 61 -3.01 3.82 -4.74
C THR A 61 -2.78 2.68 -3.73
N PRO A 62 -1.68 2.70 -2.96
CA PRO A 62 -1.46 1.71 -1.90
C PRO A 62 -2.63 1.62 -0.90
N ARG A 63 -3.24 2.76 -0.55
CA ARG A 63 -4.43 2.81 0.33
C ARG A 63 -5.66 2.15 -0.28
N GLU A 64 -5.84 2.26 -1.58
CA GLU A 64 -6.96 1.59 -2.27
C GLU A 64 -6.75 0.08 -2.34
N VAL A 65 -5.52 -0.40 -2.51
CA VAL A 65 -5.21 -1.84 -2.41
C VAL A 65 -5.41 -2.35 -0.98
N LYS A 66 -5.00 -1.58 0.04
CA LYS A 66 -5.27 -1.90 1.44
C LYS A 66 -6.78 -1.96 1.73
N ALA A 67 -7.57 -1.00 1.24
CA ALA A 67 -9.03 -1.00 1.37
C ALA A 67 -9.69 -2.23 0.73
N LEU A 68 -9.14 -2.77 -0.36
CA LEU A 68 -9.59 -4.05 -0.90
C LEU A 68 -9.29 -5.20 0.09
N GLY A 69 -8.11 -5.23 0.70
CA GLY A 69 -7.76 -6.21 1.74
C GLY A 69 -8.70 -6.12 2.94
N ASP A 70 -8.97 -4.91 3.44
CA ASP A 70 -9.88 -4.69 4.56
C ASP A 70 -11.31 -5.15 4.21
N THR A 71 -11.73 -4.95 2.97
CA THR A 71 -13.01 -5.48 2.46
C THR A 71 -13.02 -7.01 2.46
N CYS A 72 -11.97 -7.67 1.96
CA CYS A 72 -11.87 -9.13 1.97
C CYS A 72 -11.92 -9.69 3.40
N ALA A 73 -11.30 -9.02 4.36
CA ALA A 73 -11.34 -9.41 5.77
C ALA A 73 -12.76 -9.40 6.36
N MET A 74 -13.66 -8.57 5.82
CA MET A 74 -15.06 -8.48 6.27
C MET A 74 -16.01 -9.46 5.59
N LEU A 75 -15.60 -10.09 4.48
CA LEU A 75 -16.50 -10.98 3.72
C LEU A 75 -17.01 -12.18 4.52
N PRO A 76 -16.22 -12.86 5.39
CA PRO A 76 -16.71 -13.92 6.24
C PRO A 76 -17.83 -13.46 7.18
N GLU A 77 -17.71 -12.27 7.76
CA GLU A 77 -18.72 -11.68 8.64
C GLU A 77 -20.00 -11.35 7.87
N VAL A 78 -19.88 -10.69 6.72
CA VAL A 78 -21.02 -10.39 5.83
C VAL A 78 -21.75 -11.68 5.44
N ARG A 79 -21.00 -12.74 5.09
CA ARG A 79 -21.54 -14.06 4.76
C ARG A 79 -22.33 -14.64 5.93
N SER A 80 -21.75 -14.62 7.13
CA SER A 80 -22.36 -15.13 8.35
C SER A 80 -23.68 -14.40 8.68
N GLN A 81 -23.63 -13.06 8.67
CA GLN A 81 -24.78 -12.23 8.98
C GLN A 81 -25.90 -12.35 7.94
N ALA A 82 -25.55 -12.44 6.66
CA ALA A 82 -26.52 -12.65 5.60
C ALA A 82 -27.23 -14.03 5.71
N ALA A 83 -26.48 -15.08 6.03
CA ALA A 83 -27.03 -16.43 6.25
C ALA A 83 -27.97 -16.47 7.46
N ALA A 84 -27.65 -15.72 8.53
CA ALA A 84 -28.47 -15.66 9.76
C ALA A 84 -29.83 -14.97 9.58
N CYS A 85 -30.01 -14.19 8.51
CA CYS A 85 -31.29 -13.48 8.25
C CYS A 85 -32.48 -14.37 7.89
N GLY A 86 -32.29 -15.68 7.65
CA GLY A 86 -33.35 -16.68 7.52
C GLY A 86 -34.12 -16.69 6.20
N ALA A 87 -33.87 -15.75 5.27
CA ALA A 87 -34.50 -15.75 3.96
C ALA A 87 -33.71 -16.60 2.95
N PRO A 88 -34.38 -17.47 2.13
CA PRO A 88 -33.68 -18.32 1.16
C PRO A 88 -32.73 -17.54 0.23
N LEU A 89 -33.17 -16.40 -0.30
CA LEU A 89 -32.34 -15.56 -1.17
C LEU A 89 -31.08 -15.06 -0.47
N LEU A 90 -31.20 -14.66 0.80
CA LEU A 90 -30.03 -14.16 1.56
C LEU A 90 -29.03 -15.28 1.87
N LYS A 91 -29.53 -16.49 2.12
CA LYS A 91 -28.72 -17.68 2.29
C LYS A 91 -27.95 -18.01 0.99
N ASP A 92 -28.68 -18.05 -0.14
CA ASP A 92 -28.07 -18.34 -1.45
C ASP A 92 -27.02 -17.31 -1.83
N LEU A 93 -27.24 -16.02 -1.50
CA LEU A 93 -26.23 -14.97 -1.70
C LEU A 93 -25.04 -15.16 -0.76
N ALA A 94 -25.27 -15.51 0.50
CA ALA A 94 -24.20 -15.80 1.44
C ALA A 94 -23.34 -16.98 0.99
N ASP A 95 -23.95 -18.04 0.47
CA ASP A 95 -23.24 -19.23 -0.03
C ASP A 95 -22.39 -18.92 -1.28
N GLN A 96 -22.71 -17.88 -2.03
CA GLN A 96 -21.97 -17.41 -3.20
C GLN A 96 -20.82 -16.45 -2.86
N ILE A 97 -20.75 -15.95 -1.62
CA ILE A 97 -19.64 -15.08 -1.19
C ILE A 97 -18.38 -15.92 -1.02
N ASP A 98 -17.39 -15.68 -1.87
CA ASP A 98 -16.04 -16.18 -1.71
C ASP A 98 -15.29 -15.25 -0.72
N PRO A 99 -14.69 -15.77 0.36
CA PRO A 99 -13.92 -14.97 1.33
C PRO A 99 -12.67 -14.32 0.75
N LEU A 100 -12.17 -14.76 -0.41
CA LEU A 100 -10.96 -14.25 -1.08
C LEU A 100 -9.74 -14.25 -0.15
N GLU A 101 -9.55 -15.33 0.61
CA GLU A 101 -8.47 -15.45 1.62
C GLU A 101 -7.07 -15.35 1.00
N ASP A 102 -6.89 -15.84 -0.21
CA ASP A 102 -5.64 -15.75 -0.96
C ASP A 102 -5.28 -14.29 -1.28
N ILE A 103 -6.26 -13.49 -1.70
CA ILE A 103 -6.11 -12.07 -1.97
C ILE A 103 -5.83 -11.30 -0.67
N LEU A 104 -6.60 -11.59 0.39
CA LEU A 104 -6.38 -10.99 1.71
C LEU A 104 -4.95 -11.26 2.19
N ASN A 105 -4.52 -12.52 2.16
CA ASN A 105 -3.18 -12.92 2.59
C ASN A 105 -2.09 -12.22 1.77
N LYS A 106 -2.26 -12.15 0.46
CA LYS A 106 -1.30 -11.47 -0.42
C LYS A 106 -1.18 -9.98 -0.09
N ILE A 107 -2.30 -9.30 0.15
CA ILE A 107 -2.31 -7.87 0.48
C ILE A 107 -1.68 -7.63 1.87
N THR A 108 -2.07 -8.40 2.88
CA THR A 108 -1.60 -8.22 4.27
C THR A 108 -0.13 -8.57 4.45
N THR A 109 0.39 -9.53 3.68
CA THR A 109 1.82 -9.86 3.71
C THR A 109 2.65 -8.83 2.94
N ALA A 110 2.12 -8.27 1.86
CA ALA A 110 2.86 -7.35 0.99
C ALA A 110 2.85 -5.90 1.49
N LEU A 111 1.73 -5.41 2.00
CA LEU A 111 1.57 -4.01 2.38
C LEU A 111 1.72 -3.79 3.90
N VAL A 112 2.19 -2.61 4.27
CA VAL A 112 2.15 -2.12 5.66
C VAL A 112 0.71 -1.83 6.09
N ASP A 113 0.46 -1.73 7.40
CA ASP A 113 -0.88 -1.53 7.93
C ASP A 113 -1.46 -0.13 7.62
N ASP A 114 -0.62 0.91 7.59
CA ASP A 114 -0.98 2.26 7.13
C ASP A 114 -0.10 2.65 5.94
N PRO A 115 -0.49 2.29 4.72
CA PRO A 115 0.30 2.58 3.54
C PRO A 115 0.23 4.06 3.16
N PRO A 116 1.29 4.60 2.51
CA PRO A 116 1.33 5.98 2.06
C PRO A 116 0.23 6.28 1.03
N ALA A 117 -0.06 7.56 0.84
CA ALA A 117 -1.07 8.00 -0.11
C ALA A 117 -0.67 7.70 -1.57
N THR A 118 0.62 7.79 -1.88
CA THR A 118 1.16 7.51 -3.22
C THR A 118 2.38 6.57 -3.15
N LEU A 119 2.67 5.86 -4.23
CA LEU A 119 3.88 5.04 -4.33
C LEU A 119 5.17 5.87 -4.30
N LYS A 120 5.10 7.15 -4.69
CA LYS A 120 6.25 8.07 -4.68
C LYS A 120 6.75 8.38 -3.27
N ASP A 121 5.88 8.29 -2.28
CA ASP A 121 6.22 8.55 -0.89
C ASP A 121 7.10 7.43 -0.29
N GLY A 122 7.16 6.26 -0.96
CA GLY A 122 7.89 5.08 -0.49
C GLY A 122 7.22 4.40 0.70
N GLY A 123 7.80 3.29 1.16
CA GLY A 123 7.37 2.62 2.40
C GLY A 123 6.05 1.84 2.32
N ALA A 124 5.46 1.64 1.14
CA ALA A 124 4.21 0.89 0.99
C ALA A 124 4.39 -0.62 1.23
N ILE A 125 5.52 -1.18 0.82
CA ILE A 125 5.81 -2.61 0.93
C ILE A 125 6.35 -2.93 2.32
N ARG A 126 5.83 -3.99 2.93
CA ARG A 126 6.27 -4.48 4.24
C ARG A 126 7.71 -5.00 4.15
N ALA A 127 8.52 -4.71 5.17
CA ALA A 127 9.86 -5.28 5.30
C ALA A 127 9.80 -6.82 5.38
N GLY A 128 10.71 -7.49 4.69
CA GLY A 128 10.76 -8.95 4.60
C GLY A 128 9.85 -9.55 3.52
N TYR A 129 9.04 -8.75 2.82
CA TYR A 129 8.21 -9.26 1.73
C TYR A 129 8.99 -9.52 0.44
N ASN A 130 9.97 -8.66 0.13
CA ASN A 130 10.81 -8.79 -1.05
C ASN A 130 12.24 -8.34 -0.72
N SER A 131 13.21 -9.25 -0.82
CA SER A 131 14.61 -9.00 -0.47
C SER A 131 15.25 -7.88 -1.30
N GLU A 132 14.93 -7.79 -2.59
CA GLU A 132 15.47 -6.74 -3.47
C GLU A 132 14.98 -5.34 -3.04
N VAL A 133 13.69 -5.24 -2.66
CA VAL A 133 13.13 -3.98 -2.13
C VAL A 133 13.79 -3.62 -0.80
N ASP A 134 14.05 -4.59 0.06
CA ASP A 134 14.70 -4.35 1.35
C ASP A 134 16.17 -3.94 1.16
N GLU A 135 16.91 -4.58 0.26
CA GLU A 135 18.28 -4.18 -0.11
C GLU A 135 18.33 -2.74 -0.65
N LEU A 136 17.42 -2.39 -1.57
CA LEU A 136 17.33 -1.03 -2.10
C LEU A 136 16.98 -0.01 -1.02
N ARG A 137 16.11 -0.38 -0.09
CA ARG A 137 15.73 0.45 1.05
C ARG A 137 16.91 0.67 1.98
N ASP A 138 17.68 -0.39 2.27
CA ASP A 138 18.89 -0.32 3.10
C ASP A 138 19.97 0.57 2.44
N ILE A 139 20.16 0.46 1.14
CA ILE A 139 21.04 1.34 0.38
C ILE A 139 20.58 2.81 0.50
N MET A 140 19.27 3.08 0.35
CA MET A 140 18.73 4.44 0.49
C MET A 140 18.85 5.00 1.91
N HIS A 141 18.62 4.18 2.93
CA HIS A 141 18.69 4.60 4.34
C HIS A 141 20.11 4.49 4.90
N GLY A 142 20.86 3.50 4.44
CA GLY A 142 22.26 3.27 4.78
C GLY A 142 23.23 4.24 4.08
N GLY A 143 22.76 5.02 3.11
CA GLY A 143 23.58 5.97 2.39
C GLY A 143 24.35 6.92 3.30
N LYS A 144 23.78 7.37 4.41
CA LYS A 144 24.49 8.14 5.44
C LYS A 144 25.55 7.31 6.15
N GLY A 145 25.26 6.07 6.51
CA GLY A 145 26.22 5.16 7.16
C GLY A 145 27.32 4.73 6.18
N TYR A 146 26.97 4.42 4.95
CA TYR A 146 27.94 4.11 3.90
C TYR A 146 28.88 5.28 3.62
N LEU A 147 28.34 6.50 3.49
CA LEU A 147 29.15 7.71 3.29
C LEU A 147 30.04 7.99 4.49
N SER A 148 29.58 7.81 5.72
CA SER A 148 30.41 7.95 6.93
C SER A 148 31.54 6.93 6.97
N ASN A 149 31.27 5.68 6.60
CA ASN A 149 32.27 4.63 6.51
C ASN A 149 33.31 4.93 5.39
N LEU A 150 32.79 5.43 4.25
CA LEU A 150 33.63 5.83 3.13
C LEU A 150 34.49 7.04 3.47
N GLU A 151 33.95 8.02 4.20
CA GLU A 151 34.75 9.13 4.75
C GLU A 151 35.85 8.64 5.69
N ALA A 152 35.53 7.72 6.61
CA ALA A 152 36.50 7.16 7.54
C ALA A 152 37.63 6.42 6.79
N LYS A 153 37.27 5.62 5.79
CA LYS A 153 38.21 4.90 4.94
C LYS A 153 39.14 5.85 4.19
N TYR A 154 38.59 6.87 3.53
CA TYR A 154 39.42 7.84 2.80
C TYR A 154 40.25 8.70 3.73
N ARG A 155 39.83 9.04 4.94
CA ARG A 155 40.64 9.71 5.96
C ARG A 155 41.84 8.87 6.38
N GLU A 156 41.62 7.56 6.54
CA GLU A 156 42.72 6.63 6.88
C GLU A 156 43.70 6.45 5.72
N GLU A 157 43.21 6.24 4.50
CA GLU A 157 44.02 6.04 3.30
C GLU A 157 44.83 7.30 2.91
N THR A 158 44.26 8.49 3.05
CA THR A 158 44.87 9.76 2.63
C THR A 158 45.64 10.48 3.76
N GLY A 159 45.37 10.10 5.01
CA GLY A 159 45.88 10.81 6.18
C GLY A 159 45.29 12.22 6.38
N ILE A 160 44.18 12.54 5.71
CA ILE A 160 43.52 13.85 5.77
C ILE A 160 42.39 13.84 6.79
N PRO A 161 42.55 14.37 8.02
CA PRO A 161 41.57 14.21 9.12
C PRO A 161 40.23 14.91 8.88
N LYS A 162 40.22 15.97 8.07
CA LYS A 162 39.03 16.81 7.80
C LYS A 162 38.42 16.56 6.41
N LEU A 163 38.73 15.43 5.78
CA LEU A 163 38.08 15.02 4.54
C LEU A 163 36.58 14.77 4.81
N LYS A 164 35.72 15.31 3.95
CA LYS A 164 34.28 15.13 3.98
C LYS A 164 33.77 14.71 2.62
N ILE A 165 32.69 13.91 2.61
CA ILE A 165 31.94 13.60 1.40
C ILE A 165 30.65 14.39 1.41
N GLY A 166 30.44 15.23 0.41
CA GLY A 166 29.26 16.04 0.21
C GLY A 166 28.46 15.59 -1.03
N PHE A 167 27.27 16.11 -1.17
CA PHE A 167 26.42 15.93 -2.36
C PHE A 167 26.01 17.30 -2.92
N ASN A 168 26.15 17.46 -4.22
CA ASN A 168 25.74 18.65 -4.96
C ASN A 168 24.93 18.20 -6.19
N LYS A 169 23.84 18.92 -6.48
CA LYS A 169 22.95 18.59 -7.62
C LYS A 169 23.63 18.67 -8.99
N VAL A 170 24.71 19.42 -9.11
CA VAL A 170 25.46 19.62 -10.38
C VAL A 170 26.50 18.55 -10.59
N PHE A 171 27.24 18.19 -9.55
CA PHE A 171 28.42 17.28 -9.64
C PHE A 171 28.15 15.89 -9.03
N GLY A 172 27.02 15.70 -8.35
CA GLY A 172 26.73 14.49 -7.59
C GLY A 172 27.51 14.46 -6.27
N TYR A 173 28.00 13.29 -5.88
CA TYR A 173 28.85 13.15 -4.70
C TYR A 173 30.27 13.67 -5.00
N TYR A 174 30.83 14.39 -4.04
CA TYR A 174 32.19 14.94 -4.13
C TYR A 174 32.93 14.83 -2.79
N ILE A 175 34.27 14.83 -2.86
CA ILE A 175 35.13 14.85 -1.68
C ILE A 175 35.59 16.29 -1.48
N GLU A 176 35.43 16.82 -0.27
CA GLU A 176 35.88 18.13 0.13
C GLU A 176 37.13 18.00 1.02
N VAL A 177 38.20 18.67 0.63
CA VAL A 177 39.47 18.72 1.36
C VAL A 177 39.78 20.15 1.72
N SER A 178 40.14 20.43 2.99
CA SER A 178 40.52 21.77 3.41
C SER A 178 41.89 22.16 2.82
N ARG A 179 42.10 23.47 2.54
CA ARG A 179 43.30 24.02 1.89
C ARG A 179 44.63 23.57 2.52
N SER A 180 44.64 23.37 3.84
CA SER A 180 45.83 22.92 4.56
C SER A 180 46.34 21.54 4.17
N TYR A 181 45.54 20.75 3.44
CA TYR A 181 45.85 19.37 3.07
C TYR A 181 45.80 19.13 1.56
N THR A 182 45.77 20.20 0.76
CA THR A 182 45.73 20.11 -0.72
C THR A 182 46.95 19.34 -1.28
N ASP A 183 48.12 19.52 -0.68
CA ASP A 183 49.38 18.83 -1.10
C ASP A 183 49.38 17.33 -0.72
N SER A 184 48.47 16.90 0.14
CA SER A 184 48.33 15.50 0.57
C SER A 184 47.23 14.74 -0.21
N VAL A 185 46.60 15.38 -1.19
CA VAL A 185 45.54 14.76 -2.00
C VAL A 185 46.18 13.78 -3.00
N PRO A 186 45.72 12.51 -3.07
CA PRO A 186 46.24 11.56 -4.04
C PRO A 186 46.03 12.01 -5.50
N ASP A 187 46.97 11.71 -6.39
CA ASP A 187 46.88 11.99 -7.84
C ASP A 187 45.68 11.31 -8.53
N THR A 188 45.11 10.32 -7.87
CA THR A 188 43.88 9.63 -8.34
C THR A 188 42.63 10.48 -8.23
N PHE A 189 42.64 11.57 -7.44
CA PHE A 189 41.51 12.46 -7.27
C PHE A 189 41.51 13.53 -8.36
N THR A 190 40.34 13.77 -8.96
CA THR A 190 40.20 14.79 -10.00
C THR A 190 39.60 16.06 -9.40
N ARG A 191 40.36 17.16 -9.44
CA ARG A 191 39.88 18.46 -8.98
C ARG A 191 38.73 18.98 -9.85
N LYS A 192 37.61 19.34 -9.21
CA LYS A 192 36.40 19.86 -9.89
C LYS A 192 36.18 21.34 -9.62
N GLN A 193 36.37 21.79 -8.40
CA GLN A 193 36.13 23.19 -8.01
C GLN A 193 36.99 23.59 -6.81
N THR A 194 37.37 24.86 -6.78
CA THR A 194 38.01 25.48 -5.60
C THR A 194 36.95 26.21 -4.78
N LEU A 195 36.87 25.92 -3.49
CA LEU A 195 36.04 26.60 -2.52
C LEU A 195 36.87 27.65 -1.75
N THR A 196 36.19 28.60 -1.09
CA THR A 196 36.85 29.60 -0.24
C THR A 196 37.59 28.95 0.94
N THR A 197 37.17 27.81 1.40
CA THR A 197 37.68 27.07 2.56
C THR A 197 38.41 25.77 2.20
N GLY A 198 38.33 25.30 0.95
CA GLY A 198 38.90 24.02 0.54
C GLY A 198 38.81 23.80 -0.97
N GLU A 199 39.02 22.58 -1.36
CA GLU A 199 38.91 22.05 -2.73
C GLU A 199 38.08 20.80 -2.76
#